data_f52c6fad7efa9f88e9fc08eab70d6d58
#
_entry.id   f52c6fad7efa9f88e9fc08eab70d6d58
#
_cell.length_a   1.000
_cell.length_b   1.000
_cell.length_c   1.000
_cell.angle_alpha   90.00
_cell.angle_beta   90.00
_cell.angle_gamma   90.00
#
_symmetry.space_group_name_H-M   'P 1'
#
loop_
_entity.id
_entity.type
_entity.pdbx_description
1 polymer ?
#
loop_
_entity_poly.entity_id
_entity_poly.type
_entity_poly.pdbx_seq_one_letter_code
_entity_poly.pdbx_strand_id
1 'polypeptide(L)'
;MMKTDAPMSAQAVERHPHAVLDLPSRQWKGEKIAHLLDLAHRPQPMRMLEIGTGSGGIAHYFATHPELRCDVTAVDVVDSRLVRDGYIYRQVEGVELPFPEASFDVVITNHVIEHVGDSGAQHRHLEEVHRVMKPEGIGYLAVPNRWMLTEPHFQLKFLSWWPHALRTPYLRLMRKGTYYDCQPLQMRQLEHMLAAARFGYRNICIEAWRATLEIERPGTFGAKLVRATPDALLKPLKRIIPTLVYQFYKQAHETGSCGDSALDG
;
A
#
# COMPACT_ATOMS: atom_id res chain seq x y z
N MET A 1 -15.96 2.09 53.29
CA MET A 1 -16.81 1.91 52.10
C MET A 1 -16.04 2.52 50.93
N MET A 2 -15.15 1.70 50.35
CA MET A 2 -14.27 2.12 49.25
C MET A 2 -15.04 1.92 47.94
N LYS A 3 -15.23 3.00 47.17
CA LYS A 3 -15.71 2.94 45.78
C LYS A 3 -14.54 2.52 44.92
N THR A 4 -14.65 1.34 44.33
CA THR A 4 -13.77 0.86 43.27
C THR A 4 -14.21 1.51 41.96
N ASP A 5 -13.40 2.45 41.46
CA ASP A 5 -13.53 2.98 40.12
C ASP A 5 -13.13 1.88 39.10
N ALA A 6 -14.10 1.40 38.33
CA ALA A 6 -13.86 0.51 37.22
C ALA A 6 -13.17 1.30 36.09
N PRO A 7 -12.16 0.72 35.38
CA PRO A 7 -11.51 1.40 34.27
C PRO A 7 -12.52 1.60 33.15
N MET A 8 -12.62 2.85 32.66
CA MET A 8 -13.37 3.20 31.45
C MET A 8 -12.90 2.31 30.29
N SER A 9 -13.77 1.46 29.79
CA SER A 9 -13.57 0.70 28.58
C SER A 9 -13.27 1.66 27.45
N ALA A 10 -12.10 1.51 26.83
CA ALA A 10 -11.78 2.18 25.56
C ALA A 10 -12.89 1.83 24.56
N GLN A 11 -13.73 2.80 24.21
CA GLN A 11 -14.70 2.64 23.15
C GLN A 11 -13.92 2.30 21.87
N ALA A 12 -14.13 1.09 21.36
CA ALA A 12 -13.65 0.71 20.05
C ALA A 12 -14.20 1.74 19.05
N VAL A 13 -13.32 2.56 18.49
CA VAL A 13 -13.68 3.50 17.43
C VAL A 13 -14.15 2.64 16.26
N GLU A 14 -15.45 2.70 15.96
CA GLU A 14 -16.07 1.98 14.85
C GLU A 14 -15.40 2.47 13.56
N ARG A 15 -14.49 1.67 13.02
CA ARG A 15 -13.78 1.97 11.78
C ARG A 15 -14.76 1.78 10.63
N HIS A 16 -15.01 2.83 9.86
CA HIS A 16 -15.78 2.70 8.64
C HIS A 16 -15.02 1.82 7.63
N PRO A 17 -15.68 0.86 6.98
CA PRO A 17 -15.04 0.07 5.94
C PRO A 17 -14.67 1.00 4.76
N HIS A 18 -13.37 1.20 4.56
CA HIS A 18 -12.84 1.97 3.42
C HIS A 18 -12.64 1.13 2.16
N ALA A 19 -13.09 -0.12 2.18
CA ALA A 19 -12.95 -1.04 1.06
C ALA A 19 -13.70 -0.50 -0.17
N VAL A 20 -12.97 -0.32 -1.27
CA VAL A 20 -13.59 -0.02 -2.57
C VAL A 20 -14.23 -1.30 -3.09
N LEU A 21 -15.56 -1.31 -3.16
CA LEU A 21 -16.35 -2.48 -3.52
C LEU A 21 -16.60 -2.60 -5.04
N ASP A 22 -16.13 -1.66 -5.85
CA ASP A 22 -16.24 -1.69 -7.31
C ASP A 22 -15.23 -2.69 -7.91
N LEU A 23 -15.72 -3.87 -8.31
CA LEU A 23 -14.90 -4.94 -8.87
C LEU A 23 -14.20 -4.58 -10.19
N PRO A 24 -14.83 -3.89 -11.17
CA PRO A 24 -14.13 -3.49 -12.38
C PRO A 24 -12.89 -2.63 -12.09
N SER A 25 -12.99 -1.68 -11.16
CA SER A 25 -11.82 -0.86 -10.78
C SER A 25 -10.73 -1.68 -10.11
N ARG A 26 -11.06 -2.80 -9.47
CA ARG A 26 -10.08 -3.73 -8.86
C ARG A 26 -9.32 -4.52 -9.92
N GLN A 27 -9.97 -4.93 -11.01
CA GLN A 27 -9.31 -5.55 -12.17
C GLN A 27 -8.29 -4.59 -12.80
N TRP A 28 -8.69 -3.35 -13.10
CA TRP A 28 -7.76 -2.35 -13.63
C TRP A 28 -6.60 -2.07 -12.66
N LYS A 29 -6.87 -2.11 -11.35
CA LYS A 29 -5.82 -1.97 -10.35
C LYS A 29 -4.86 -3.15 -10.39
N GLY A 30 -5.35 -4.39 -10.49
CA GLY A 30 -4.54 -5.60 -10.64
C GLY A 30 -3.66 -5.54 -11.90
N GLU A 31 -4.24 -5.20 -13.06
CA GLU A 31 -3.53 -5.01 -14.31
C GLU A 31 -2.42 -3.96 -14.19
N LYS A 32 -2.73 -2.81 -13.58
CA LYS A 32 -1.75 -1.77 -13.32
C LYS A 32 -0.60 -2.25 -12.43
N ILE A 33 -0.89 -2.97 -11.36
CA ILE A 33 0.14 -3.52 -10.46
C ILE A 33 1.01 -4.53 -11.20
N ALA A 34 0.41 -5.44 -11.99
CA ALA A 34 1.13 -6.43 -12.79
C ALA A 34 2.13 -5.75 -13.75
N HIS A 35 1.67 -4.71 -14.46
CA HIS A 35 2.49 -3.91 -15.35
C HIS A 35 3.61 -3.17 -14.62
N LEU A 36 3.31 -2.47 -13.51
CA LEU A 36 4.28 -1.67 -12.77
C LEU A 36 5.36 -2.50 -12.08
N LEU A 37 5.07 -3.74 -11.70
CA LEU A 37 6.02 -4.68 -11.12
C LEU A 37 6.69 -5.58 -12.16
N ASP A 38 6.30 -5.46 -13.42
CA ASP A 38 6.79 -6.29 -14.53
C ASP A 38 6.68 -7.80 -14.25
N LEU A 39 5.48 -8.21 -13.75
CA LEU A 39 5.28 -9.57 -13.26
C LEU A 39 5.33 -10.63 -14.36
N ALA A 40 5.05 -10.27 -15.62
CA ALA A 40 5.10 -11.19 -16.75
C ALA A 40 6.52 -11.73 -17.01
N HIS A 41 7.56 -10.95 -16.70
CA HIS A 41 8.96 -11.31 -16.89
C HIS A 41 9.62 -11.91 -15.63
N ARG A 42 8.86 -12.14 -14.56
CA ARG A 42 9.37 -12.75 -13.35
C ARG A 42 9.25 -14.29 -13.38
N PRO A 43 10.13 -14.99 -12.65
CA PRO A 43 10.01 -16.44 -12.49
C PRO A 43 8.63 -16.86 -12.00
N GLN A 44 8.05 -17.89 -12.62
CA GLN A 44 6.74 -18.44 -12.32
C GLN A 44 6.85 -19.89 -11.81
N PRO A 45 5.98 -20.39 -10.92
CA PRO A 45 4.89 -19.67 -10.26
C PRO A 45 5.37 -18.74 -9.15
N MET A 46 4.60 -17.66 -8.88
CA MET A 46 4.89 -16.70 -7.81
C MET A 46 3.97 -16.91 -6.61
N ARG A 47 4.50 -16.91 -5.41
CA ARG A 47 3.72 -16.81 -4.18
C ARG A 47 3.47 -15.34 -3.86
N MET A 48 2.21 -14.93 -3.86
CA MET A 48 1.80 -13.53 -3.71
C MET A 48 1.02 -13.34 -2.40
N LEU A 49 1.32 -12.25 -1.69
CA LEU A 49 0.54 -11.79 -0.54
C LEU A 49 -0.11 -10.44 -0.87
N GLU A 50 -1.42 -10.36 -0.74
CA GLU A 50 -2.16 -9.08 -0.69
C GLU A 50 -2.54 -8.77 0.76
N ILE A 51 -2.13 -7.60 1.25
CA ILE A 51 -2.47 -7.10 2.57
C ILE A 51 -3.54 -6.02 2.40
N GLY A 52 -4.66 -6.15 3.13
CA GLY A 52 -5.82 -5.27 3.00
C GLY A 52 -6.62 -5.55 1.74
N THR A 53 -7.09 -6.80 1.59
CA THR A 53 -7.74 -7.26 0.35
C THR A 53 -9.10 -6.59 0.06
N GLY A 54 -9.77 -6.04 1.08
CA GLY A 54 -11.06 -5.38 0.93
C GLY A 54 -12.10 -6.25 0.22
N SER A 55 -12.48 -5.87 -1.01
CA SER A 55 -13.47 -6.63 -1.81
C SER A 55 -12.98 -7.97 -2.35
N GLY A 56 -11.67 -8.29 -2.24
CA GLY A 56 -11.06 -9.50 -2.82
C GLY A 56 -10.75 -9.41 -4.32
N GLY A 57 -11.07 -8.29 -4.96
CA GLY A 57 -10.98 -8.19 -6.41
C GLY A 57 -9.56 -8.18 -6.98
N ILE A 58 -8.56 -7.65 -6.26
CA ILE A 58 -7.16 -7.68 -6.70
C ILE A 58 -6.59 -9.09 -6.50
N ALA A 59 -6.84 -9.73 -5.35
CA ALA A 59 -6.43 -11.11 -5.12
C ALA A 59 -6.99 -12.06 -6.18
N HIS A 60 -8.29 -11.93 -6.47
CA HIS A 60 -8.97 -12.72 -7.50
C HIS A 60 -8.36 -12.48 -8.89
N TYR A 61 -8.07 -11.23 -9.26
CA TYR A 61 -7.43 -10.91 -10.53
C TYR A 61 -6.13 -11.70 -10.72
N PHE A 62 -5.24 -11.69 -9.73
CA PHE A 62 -3.96 -12.40 -9.83
C PHE A 62 -4.11 -13.92 -9.78
N ALA A 63 -5.04 -14.43 -8.98
CA ALA A 63 -5.27 -15.86 -8.83
C ALA A 63 -5.89 -16.50 -10.08
N THR A 64 -6.63 -15.73 -10.88
CA THR A 64 -7.32 -16.21 -12.09
C THR A 64 -6.70 -15.70 -13.40
N HIS A 65 -5.60 -14.95 -13.31
CA HIS A 65 -4.95 -14.39 -14.50
C HIS A 65 -4.39 -15.51 -15.41
N PRO A 66 -4.73 -15.53 -16.70
CA PRO A 66 -4.40 -16.67 -17.57
C PRO A 66 -2.89 -16.84 -17.83
N GLU A 67 -2.13 -15.77 -17.77
CA GLU A 67 -0.69 -15.77 -18.08
C GLU A 67 0.21 -15.68 -16.84
N LEU A 68 -0.31 -15.19 -15.70
CA LEU A 68 0.43 -15.11 -14.46
C LEU A 68 0.04 -16.27 -13.54
N ARG A 69 0.98 -17.18 -13.27
CA ARG A 69 0.77 -18.27 -12.34
C ARG A 69 1.08 -17.79 -10.92
N CYS A 70 0.06 -17.31 -10.22
CA CYS A 70 0.19 -16.77 -8.87
C CYS A 70 -0.56 -17.65 -7.85
N ASP A 71 0.16 -18.13 -6.84
CA ASP A 71 -0.43 -18.70 -5.62
C ASP A 71 -0.73 -17.54 -4.67
N VAL A 72 -1.97 -17.06 -4.69
CA VAL A 72 -2.36 -15.83 -3.98
C VAL A 72 -2.88 -16.14 -2.59
N THR A 73 -2.31 -15.47 -1.60
CA THR A 73 -2.85 -15.37 -0.24
C THR A 73 -3.24 -13.92 0.02
N ALA A 74 -4.41 -13.71 0.58
CA ALA A 74 -4.91 -12.38 0.93
C ALA A 74 -5.23 -12.31 2.41
N VAL A 75 -4.91 -11.18 3.05
CA VAL A 75 -5.23 -10.92 4.46
C VAL A 75 -5.97 -9.60 4.62
N ASP A 76 -6.86 -9.54 5.61
CA ASP A 76 -7.50 -8.30 6.04
C ASP A 76 -7.91 -8.43 7.53
N VAL A 77 -8.12 -7.30 8.20
CA VAL A 77 -8.64 -7.24 9.58
C VAL A 77 -10.15 -7.42 9.64
N VAL A 78 -10.85 -7.12 8.53
CA VAL A 78 -12.30 -7.28 8.37
C VAL A 78 -12.59 -8.03 7.07
N ASP A 79 -13.42 -9.07 7.12
CA ASP A 79 -13.87 -9.75 5.90
C ASP A 79 -14.96 -8.96 5.17
N SER A 80 -14.54 -8.13 4.21
CA SER A 80 -15.42 -7.34 3.33
C SER A 80 -15.46 -7.89 1.89
N ARG A 81 -15.05 -9.14 1.67
CA ARG A 81 -14.89 -9.72 0.33
C ARG A 81 -16.22 -9.90 -0.39
N LEU A 82 -16.29 -9.40 -1.61
CA LEU A 82 -17.35 -9.68 -2.58
C LEU A 82 -16.99 -10.89 -3.47
N VAL A 83 -15.69 -11.08 -3.76
CA VAL A 83 -15.18 -12.23 -4.50
C VAL A 83 -14.31 -13.05 -3.56
N ARG A 84 -14.55 -14.37 -3.52
CA ARG A 84 -13.96 -15.29 -2.52
C ARG A 84 -13.16 -16.44 -3.11
N ASP A 85 -13.23 -16.64 -4.40
CA ASP A 85 -12.66 -17.77 -5.13
C ASP A 85 -11.30 -17.45 -5.75
N GLY A 86 -10.52 -18.49 -5.96
CA GLY A 86 -9.22 -18.45 -6.62
C GLY A 86 -8.02 -18.21 -5.71
N TYR A 87 -8.20 -17.73 -4.47
CA TYR A 87 -7.12 -17.40 -3.53
C TYR A 87 -7.42 -17.86 -2.10
N ILE A 88 -6.36 -17.96 -1.29
CA ILE A 88 -6.47 -18.26 0.15
C ILE A 88 -6.69 -16.96 0.91
N TYR A 89 -7.71 -16.92 1.77
CA TYR A 89 -7.95 -15.77 2.66
C TYR A 89 -7.66 -16.12 4.11
N ARG A 90 -7.05 -15.18 4.82
CA ARG A 90 -6.91 -15.23 6.29
C ARG A 90 -7.29 -13.91 6.91
N GLN A 91 -8.17 -13.92 7.88
CA GLN A 91 -8.42 -12.76 8.72
C GLN A 91 -7.28 -12.64 9.74
N VAL A 92 -6.78 -11.43 9.95
CA VAL A 92 -5.66 -11.13 10.85
C VAL A 92 -6.06 -10.06 11.87
N GLU A 93 -5.32 -9.99 12.97
CA GLU A 93 -5.50 -8.95 13.97
C GLU A 93 -4.27 -8.03 13.98
N GLY A 94 -4.50 -6.72 13.84
CA GLY A 94 -3.42 -5.73 13.83
C GLY A 94 -2.50 -5.82 12.62
N VAL A 95 -1.19 -5.72 12.84
CA VAL A 95 -0.18 -5.66 11.79
C VAL A 95 0.65 -6.93 11.64
N GLU A 96 0.55 -7.85 12.59
CA GLU A 96 1.30 -9.12 12.57
C GLU A 96 0.76 -10.06 11.49
N LEU A 97 1.67 -10.66 10.73
CA LEU A 97 1.32 -11.54 9.62
C LEU A 97 1.58 -13.01 10.01
N PRO A 98 0.56 -13.89 9.97
CA PRO A 98 0.67 -15.28 10.42
C PRO A 98 1.37 -16.18 9.37
N PHE A 99 2.52 -15.73 8.88
CA PHE A 99 3.32 -16.43 7.88
C PHE A 99 4.78 -16.51 8.31
N PRO A 100 5.49 -17.58 7.92
CA PRO A 100 6.94 -17.66 8.12
C PRO A 100 7.71 -16.53 7.41
N GLU A 101 8.93 -16.30 7.85
CA GLU A 101 9.88 -15.45 7.16
C GLU A 101 10.11 -15.93 5.71
N ALA A 102 10.40 -15.01 4.79
CA ALA A 102 10.74 -15.29 3.40
C ALA A 102 9.72 -16.22 2.67
N SER A 103 8.43 -15.96 2.86
CA SER A 103 7.35 -16.78 2.32
C SER A 103 6.88 -16.37 0.94
N PHE A 104 6.99 -15.07 0.57
CA PHE A 104 6.34 -14.51 -0.61
C PHE A 104 7.31 -13.87 -1.60
N ASP A 105 7.08 -14.12 -2.88
CA ASP A 105 7.82 -13.52 -3.99
C ASP A 105 7.34 -12.11 -4.29
N VAL A 106 6.03 -11.88 -4.11
CA VAL A 106 5.38 -10.59 -4.35
C VAL A 106 4.54 -10.20 -3.13
N VAL A 107 4.68 -8.96 -2.65
CA VAL A 107 3.82 -8.42 -1.58
C VAL A 107 3.15 -7.13 -2.06
N ILE A 108 1.82 -7.07 -1.93
CA ILE A 108 1.00 -5.91 -2.30
C ILE A 108 0.39 -5.34 -1.03
N THR A 109 0.62 -4.04 -0.79
CA THR A 109 -0.04 -3.25 0.25
C THR A 109 -0.59 -1.98 -0.39
N ASN A 110 -1.90 -2.02 -0.71
CA ASN A 110 -2.56 -0.98 -1.48
C ASN A 110 -3.60 -0.24 -0.62
N HIS A 111 -3.28 0.97 -0.18
CA HIS A 111 -4.13 1.77 0.71
C HIS A 111 -4.41 1.09 2.05
N VAL A 112 -3.35 0.67 2.75
CA VAL A 112 -3.41 -0.04 4.05
C VAL A 112 -2.68 0.73 5.13
N ILE A 113 -1.42 1.13 4.87
CA ILE A 113 -0.53 1.69 5.89
C ILE A 113 -1.11 2.94 6.57
N GLU A 114 -1.95 3.71 5.90
CA GLU A 114 -2.65 4.87 6.44
C GLU A 114 -3.73 4.52 7.48
N HIS A 115 -4.12 3.24 7.56
CA HIS A 115 -5.17 2.72 8.44
C HIS A 115 -4.64 1.84 9.58
N VAL A 116 -3.36 1.47 9.58
CA VAL A 116 -2.82 0.55 10.60
C VAL A 116 -2.64 1.19 11.97
N GLY A 117 -2.72 2.51 12.08
CA GLY A 117 -2.62 3.23 13.35
C GLY A 117 -1.57 4.33 13.35
N ASP A 118 -0.85 4.48 14.47
CA ASP A 118 0.18 5.50 14.64
C ASP A 118 1.47 5.17 13.85
N SER A 119 2.46 6.07 13.92
CA SER A 119 3.74 5.89 13.23
C SER A 119 4.48 4.62 13.66
N GLY A 120 4.34 4.20 14.93
CA GLY A 120 4.93 2.95 15.42
C GLY A 120 4.27 1.73 14.78
N ALA A 121 2.94 1.73 14.67
CA ALA A 121 2.20 0.65 13.98
C ALA A 121 2.52 0.61 12.49
N GLN A 122 2.67 1.78 11.84
CA GLN A 122 3.09 1.88 10.44
C GLN A 122 4.49 1.30 10.23
N HIS A 123 5.41 1.54 11.16
CA HIS A 123 6.76 0.96 11.11
C HIS A 123 6.74 -0.56 11.27
N ARG A 124 6.03 -1.07 12.29
CA ARG A 124 5.87 -2.52 12.48
C ARG A 124 5.21 -3.21 11.28
N HIS A 125 4.24 -2.54 10.63
CA HIS A 125 3.66 -3.06 9.38
C HIS A 125 4.73 -3.28 8.29
N LEU A 126 5.61 -2.32 8.08
CA LEU A 126 6.69 -2.46 7.10
C LEU A 126 7.73 -3.51 7.52
N GLU A 127 8.02 -3.65 8.81
CA GLU A 127 8.91 -4.72 9.33
C GLU A 127 8.31 -6.11 9.08
N GLU A 128 7.01 -6.29 9.29
CA GLU A 128 6.31 -7.54 9.01
C GLU A 128 6.28 -7.85 7.50
N VAL A 129 6.01 -6.84 6.66
CA VAL A 129 6.14 -6.97 5.20
C VAL A 129 7.55 -7.40 4.82
N HIS A 130 8.58 -6.78 5.42
CA HIS A 130 9.97 -7.16 5.18
C HIS A 130 10.25 -8.60 5.63
N ARG A 131 9.76 -9.01 6.79
CA ARG A 131 9.96 -10.36 7.32
C ARG A 131 9.42 -11.43 6.38
N VAL A 132 8.17 -11.28 5.94
CA VAL A 132 7.50 -12.30 5.13
C VAL A 132 7.92 -12.31 3.65
N MET A 133 8.51 -11.23 3.14
CA MET A 133 8.98 -11.16 1.76
C MET A 133 10.31 -11.92 1.60
N LYS A 134 10.47 -12.63 0.49
CA LYS A 134 11.72 -13.31 0.13
C LYS A 134 12.85 -12.31 -0.18
N PRO A 135 14.12 -12.70 -0.10
CA PRO A 135 15.27 -11.82 -0.45
C PRO A 135 15.13 -11.18 -1.84
N GLU A 136 14.75 -11.97 -2.86
CA GLU A 136 14.57 -11.52 -4.25
C GLU A 136 13.15 -11.03 -4.53
N GLY A 137 12.33 -10.94 -3.48
CA GLY A 137 10.95 -10.50 -3.56
C GLY A 137 10.80 -9.04 -3.99
N ILE A 138 9.65 -8.74 -4.56
CA ILE A 138 9.27 -7.38 -4.96
C ILE A 138 7.95 -6.99 -4.31
N GLY A 139 7.80 -5.71 -3.98
CA GLY A 139 6.57 -5.23 -3.40
C GLY A 139 6.00 -4.01 -4.12
N TYR A 140 4.69 -3.85 -3.98
CA TYR A 140 3.93 -2.68 -4.38
C TYR A 140 3.31 -2.02 -3.15
N LEU A 141 3.55 -0.72 -2.98
CA LEU A 141 2.93 0.08 -1.93
C LEU A 141 2.25 1.29 -2.55
N ALA A 142 0.98 1.48 -2.22
CA ALA A 142 0.26 2.71 -2.54
C ALA A 142 -0.37 3.29 -1.27
N VAL A 143 -0.25 4.61 -1.11
CA VAL A 143 -0.77 5.34 0.06
C VAL A 143 -1.23 6.75 -0.35
N PRO A 144 -2.31 7.31 0.25
CA PRO A 144 -2.71 8.67 -0.01
C PRO A 144 -1.60 9.65 0.33
N ASN A 145 -1.34 10.57 -0.59
CA ASN A 145 -0.39 11.65 -0.36
C ASN A 145 -1.00 12.72 0.56
N ARG A 146 -0.32 13.07 1.63
CA ARG A 146 -0.76 14.15 2.52
C ARG A 146 -1.04 15.47 1.79
N TRP A 147 -0.32 15.74 0.72
CA TRP A 147 -0.45 16.97 -0.05
C TRP A 147 -1.39 16.86 -1.26
N MET A 148 -2.22 15.81 -1.31
CA MET A 148 -3.27 15.69 -2.33
C MET A 148 -4.26 16.87 -2.25
N LEU A 149 -4.70 17.33 -3.41
CA LEU A 149 -5.63 18.47 -3.49
C LEU A 149 -7.04 18.09 -3.02
N THR A 150 -7.49 16.88 -3.32
CA THR A 150 -8.81 16.38 -2.95
C THR A 150 -8.63 15.03 -2.28
N GLU A 151 -9.16 14.88 -1.09
CA GLU A 151 -9.21 13.62 -0.36
C GLU A 151 -10.27 12.71 -0.98
N PRO A 152 -9.90 11.49 -1.44
CA PRO A 152 -10.80 10.69 -2.27
C PRO A 152 -11.99 10.08 -1.52
N HIS A 153 -11.87 9.74 -0.25
CA HIS A 153 -12.95 9.10 0.52
C HIS A 153 -14.11 10.05 0.81
N PHE A 154 -13.78 11.30 1.15
CA PHE A 154 -14.79 12.30 1.53
C PHE A 154 -15.04 13.35 0.45
N GLN A 155 -14.30 13.30 -0.66
CA GLN A 155 -14.38 14.28 -1.77
C GLN A 155 -14.18 15.73 -1.27
N LEU A 156 -13.31 15.93 -0.28
CA LEU A 156 -13.01 17.23 0.30
C LEU A 156 -11.63 17.75 -0.15
N LYS A 157 -11.63 19.01 -0.61
CA LYS A 157 -10.38 19.69 -0.98
C LYS A 157 -9.60 20.04 0.28
N PHE A 158 -8.28 19.85 0.22
CA PHE A 158 -7.31 20.22 1.26
C PHE A 158 -7.55 19.62 2.65
N LEU A 159 -8.41 18.59 2.81
CA LEU A 159 -8.69 17.97 4.10
C LEU A 159 -7.42 17.45 4.78
N SER A 160 -6.57 16.78 4.04
CA SER A 160 -5.31 16.20 4.53
C SER A 160 -4.23 17.24 4.88
N TRP A 161 -4.37 18.49 4.39
CA TRP A 161 -3.43 19.59 4.66
C TRP A 161 -3.56 20.14 6.08
N TRP A 162 -4.76 20.06 6.65
CA TRP A 162 -5.01 20.53 8.02
C TRP A 162 -4.20 19.73 9.05
N PRO A 163 -3.77 20.36 10.17
CA PRO A 163 -3.28 19.63 11.33
C PRO A 163 -4.27 18.55 11.76
N HIS A 164 -3.78 17.41 12.26
CA HIS A 164 -4.60 16.25 12.60
C HIS A 164 -5.85 16.61 13.44
N ALA A 165 -5.66 17.46 14.48
CA ALA A 165 -6.74 17.90 15.37
C ALA A 165 -7.88 18.65 14.65
N LEU A 166 -7.62 19.28 13.50
CA LEU A 166 -8.60 20.09 12.76
C LEU A 166 -9.30 19.34 11.62
N ARG A 167 -8.82 18.15 11.25
CA ARG A 167 -9.39 17.37 10.12
C ARG A 167 -10.82 16.91 10.42
N THR A 168 -11.06 16.32 11.58
CA THR A 168 -12.40 15.89 11.99
C THR A 168 -13.36 17.07 12.16
N PRO A 169 -13.03 18.19 12.83
CA PRO A 169 -13.85 19.39 12.84
C PRO A 169 -14.17 19.93 11.45
N TYR A 170 -13.19 20.00 10.54
CA TYR A 170 -13.42 20.44 9.16
C TYR A 170 -14.37 19.49 8.39
N LEU A 171 -14.16 18.17 8.52
CA LEU A 171 -15.02 17.15 7.93
C LEU A 171 -16.49 17.30 8.38
N ARG A 172 -16.70 17.50 9.69
CA ARG A 172 -18.04 17.71 10.29
C ARG A 172 -18.67 19.01 9.82
N LEU A 173 -17.90 20.09 9.77
CA LEU A 173 -18.38 21.39 9.26
C LEU A 173 -18.87 21.27 7.82
N MET A 174 -18.16 20.50 6.99
CA MET A 174 -18.55 20.26 5.59
C MET A 174 -19.64 19.20 5.44
N ARG A 175 -20.15 18.62 6.54
CA ARG A 175 -21.19 17.56 6.57
C ARG A 175 -20.85 16.34 5.72
N LYS A 176 -19.57 15.97 5.65
CA LYS A 176 -19.07 14.85 4.83
C LYS A 176 -18.74 13.59 5.63
N GLY A 177 -18.81 13.66 6.96
CA GLY A 177 -18.55 12.52 7.85
C GLY A 177 -18.42 12.94 9.30
N THR A 178 -18.29 11.96 10.17
CA THR A 178 -18.24 12.15 11.64
C THR A 178 -16.82 12.11 12.21
N TYR A 179 -15.92 11.38 11.55
CA TYR A 179 -14.55 11.19 12.01
C TYR A 179 -13.61 10.92 10.82
N TYR A 180 -12.39 11.46 10.90
CA TYR A 180 -11.33 11.22 9.92
C TYR A 180 -10.27 10.32 10.52
N ASP A 181 -10.22 9.06 10.10
CA ASP A 181 -9.37 7.99 10.62
C ASP A 181 -8.13 7.68 9.74
N CYS A 182 -8.02 8.36 8.60
CA CYS A 182 -6.91 8.16 7.68
C CYS A 182 -5.69 8.99 8.08
N GLN A 183 -4.50 8.39 8.02
CA GLN A 183 -3.22 9.05 8.24
C GLN A 183 -2.36 9.07 6.97
N PRO A 184 -2.66 9.97 6.00
CA PRO A 184 -1.92 10.06 4.75
C PRO A 184 -0.47 10.47 5.02
N LEU A 185 0.45 9.86 4.27
CA LEU A 185 1.88 10.04 4.47
C LEU A 185 2.47 11.10 3.53
N GLN A 186 3.53 11.75 3.99
CA GLN A 186 4.38 12.57 3.12
C GLN A 186 5.40 11.68 2.42
N MET A 187 5.77 12.05 1.21
CA MET A 187 6.75 11.31 0.40
C MET A 187 8.05 11.04 1.18
N ARG A 188 8.67 12.07 1.76
CA ARG A 188 9.90 11.92 2.55
C ARG A 188 9.71 11.05 3.80
N GLN A 189 8.57 11.14 4.45
CA GLN A 189 8.25 10.32 5.62
C GLN A 189 8.18 8.84 5.23
N LEU A 190 7.46 8.52 4.16
CA LEU A 190 7.35 7.15 3.65
C LEU A 190 8.71 6.59 3.21
N GLU A 191 9.50 7.39 2.50
CA GLU A 191 10.85 7.01 2.06
C GLU A 191 11.77 6.71 3.24
N HIS A 192 11.72 7.53 4.29
CA HIS A 192 12.46 7.29 5.52
C HIS A 192 12.00 5.99 6.23
N MET A 193 10.69 5.74 6.27
CA MET A 193 10.14 4.52 6.88
C MET A 193 10.53 3.26 6.09
N LEU A 194 10.51 3.31 4.75
CA LEU A 194 10.96 2.20 3.90
C LEU A 194 12.45 1.92 4.12
N ALA A 195 13.29 2.96 4.17
CA ALA A 195 14.71 2.80 4.44
C ALA A 195 14.98 2.24 5.86
N ALA A 196 14.26 2.72 6.87
CA ALA A 196 14.36 2.23 8.24
C ALA A 196 13.94 0.75 8.36
N ALA A 197 12.95 0.32 7.58
CA ALA A 197 12.54 -1.08 7.45
C ALA A 197 13.47 -1.90 6.51
N ARG A 198 14.62 -1.37 6.12
CA ARG A 198 15.64 -2.02 5.28
C ARG A 198 15.18 -2.39 3.87
N PHE A 199 14.25 -1.61 3.32
CA PHE A 199 13.86 -1.72 1.93
C PHE A 199 14.69 -0.81 1.02
N GLY A 200 15.11 -1.33 -0.14
CA GLY A 200 15.35 -0.54 -1.32
C GLY A 200 14.01 -0.19 -1.96
N TYR A 201 13.90 1.01 -2.53
CA TYR A 201 12.64 1.46 -3.11
C TYR A 201 12.84 2.31 -4.36
N ARG A 202 11.83 2.32 -5.20
CA ARG A 202 11.71 3.19 -6.37
C ARG A 202 10.36 3.90 -6.33
N ASN A 203 10.38 5.23 -6.37
CA ASN A 203 9.17 6.02 -6.51
C ASN A 203 8.67 5.94 -7.95
N ILE A 204 7.54 5.28 -8.16
CA ILE A 204 6.93 5.03 -9.46
C ILE A 204 5.62 5.80 -9.66
N CYS A 205 5.48 6.97 -9.01
CA CYS A 205 4.26 7.76 -9.08
C CYS A 205 3.90 8.23 -10.50
N ILE A 206 4.89 8.60 -11.32
CA ILE A 206 4.66 9.06 -12.70
C ILE A 206 4.24 7.88 -13.57
N GLU A 207 4.96 6.77 -13.47
CA GLU A 207 4.65 5.53 -14.16
C GLU A 207 3.24 5.03 -13.79
N ALA A 208 2.90 5.05 -12.51
CA ALA A 208 1.57 4.69 -12.03
C ALA A 208 0.47 5.64 -12.53
N TRP A 209 0.77 6.93 -12.65
CA TRP A 209 -0.16 7.90 -13.22
C TRP A 209 -0.40 7.65 -14.72
N ARG A 210 0.67 7.40 -15.48
CA ARG A 210 0.57 7.02 -16.90
C ARG A 210 -0.24 5.73 -17.10
N ALA A 211 0.12 4.67 -16.38
CA ALA A 211 -0.60 3.41 -16.42
C ALA A 211 -2.09 3.57 -16.06
N THR A 212 -2.43 4.39 -15.06
CA THR A 212 -3.82 4.69 -14.72
C THR A 212 -4.57 5.32 -15.90
N LEU A 213 -3.96 6.30 -16.58
CA LEU A 213 -4.60 6.95 -17.71
C LEU A 213 -4.72 6.03 -18.94
N GLU A 214 -3.76 5.16 -19.17
CA GLU A 214 -3.75 4.20 -20.27
C GLU A 214 -4.78 3.09 -20.07
N ILE A 215 -4.92 2.57 -18.85
CA ILE A 215 -5.82 1.46 -18.52
C ILE A 215 -7.25 1.97 -18.28
N GLU A 216 -7.43 3.00 -17.47
CA GLU A 216 -8.75 3.45 -17.04
C GLU A 216 -9.39 4.46 -18.02
N ARG A 217 -8.59 5.18 -18.82
CA ARG A 217 -9.04 6.24 -19.74
C ARG A 217 -8.28 6.24 -21.06
N PRO A 218 -8.25 5.10 -21.78
CA PRO A 218 -7.49 4.98 -23.03
C PRO A 218 -7.96 5.99 -24.07
N GLY A 219 -7.00 6.54 -24.83
CA GLY A 219 -7.28 7.43 -25.95
C GLY A 219 -7.72 8.86 -25.60
N THR A 220 -7.91 9.21 -24.32
CA THR A 220 -8.26 10.58 -23.91
C THR A 220 -7.12 11.56 -24.21
N PHE A 221 -7.48 12.84 -24.41
CA PHE A 221 -6.48 13.91 -24.60
C PHE A 221 -5.50 13.98 -23.41
N GLY A 222 -5.99 13.84 -22.18
CA GLY A 222 -5.14 13.81 -20.98
C GLY A 222 -4.14 12.66 -20.99
N ALA A 223 -4.55 11.47 -21.39
CA ALA A 223 -3.65 10.31 -21.50
C ALA A 223 -2.55 10.56 -22.55
N LYS A 224 -2.91 11.07 -23.72
CA LYS A 224 -1.97 11.42 -24.78
C LYS A 224 -0.98 12.50 -24.35
N LEU A 225 -1.46 13.54 -23.66
CA LEU A 225 -0.64 14.63 -23.15
C LEU A 225 0.38 14.14 -22.12
N VAL A 226 -0.06 13.41 -21.09
CA VAL A 226 0.81 12.90 -20.03
C VAL A 226 1.82 11.89 -20.56
N ARG A 227 1.41 11.07 -21.54
CA ARG A 227 2.32 10.13 -22.23
C ARG A 227 3.41 10.87 -23.02
N ALA A 228 3.06 11.95 -23.72
CA ALA A 228 4.01 12.73 -24.52
C ALA A 228 4.91 13.66 -23.66
N THR A 229 4.52 13.93 -22.42
CA THR A 229 5.28 14.85 -21.54
C THR A 229 6.50 14.14 -20.95
N PRO A 230 7.71 14.68 -21.08
CA PRO A 230 8.91 14.14 -20.45
C PRO A 230 8.80 14.10 -18.92
N ASP A 231 9.39 13.07 -18.30
CA ASP A 231 9.38 12.88 -16.84
C ASP A 231 9.92 14.08 -16.07
N ALA A 232 10.91 14.79 -16.62
CA ALA A 232 11.49 15.97 -16.00
C ALA A 232 10.42 17.05 -15.70
N LEU A 233 9.45 17.21 -16.59
CA LEU A 233 8.35 18.17 -16.43
C LEU A 233 7.25 17.67 -15.50
N LEU A 234 7.10 16.36 -15.35
CA LEU A 234 6.12 15.74 -14.44
C LEU A 234 6.66 15.61 -13.00
N LYS A 235 7.98 15.55 -12.81
CA LYS A 235 8.61 15.41 -11.47
C LYS A 235 8.09 16.37 -10.40
N PRO A 236 7.89 17.67 -10.64
CA PRO A 236 7.36 18.58 -9.63
C PRO A 236 5.96 18.21 -9.16
N LEU A 237 5.14 17.60 -10.03
CA LEU A 237 3.76 17.19 -9.74
C LEU A 237 3.70 16.01 -8.76
N LYS A 238 4.79 15.25 -8.58
CA LYS A 238 4.86 14.18 -7.56
C LYS A 238 4.50 14.67 -6.15
N ARG A 239 4.71 15.96 -5.88
CA ARG A 239 4.40 16.55 -4.56
C ARG A 239 2.91 16.60 -4.25
N ILE A 240 2.06 16.74 -5.28
CA ILE A 240 0.61 16.92 -5.14
C ILE A 240 -0.22 15.79 -5.78
N ILE A 241 0.45 14.78 -6.36
CA ILE A 241 -0.22 13.60 -6.91
C ILE A 241 -1.05 12.91 -5.81
N PRO A 242 -2.30 12.47 -6.08
CA PRO A 242 -3.19 12.00 -5.02
C PRO A 242 -2.67 10.78 -4.26
N THR A 243 -1.98 9.88 -4.93
CA THR A 243 -1.47 8.63 -4.35
C THR A 243 0.03 8.52 -4.57
N LEU A 244 0.78 8.32 -3.51
CA LEU A 244 2.18 7.93 -3.59
C LEU A 244 2.24 6.44 -3.92
N VAL A 245 3.02 6.07 -4.93
CA VAL A 245 3.18 4.69 -5.37
C VAL A 245 4.66 4.33 -5.41
N TYR A 246 5.00 3.24 -4.74
CA TYR A 246 6.36 2.74 -4.63
C TYR A 246 6.44 1.27 -5.01
N GLN A 247 7.47 0.93 -5.76
CA GLN A 247 8.02 -0.40 -5.86
C GLN A 247 9.09 -0.53 -4.78
N PHE A 248 9.10 -1.63 -4.04
CA PHE A 248 10.11 -1.87 -3.00
C PHE A 248 10.64 -3.30 -3.08
N TYR A 249 11.83 -3.52 -2.54
CA TYR A 249 12.54 -4.82 -2.52
C TYR A 249 13.46 -4.87 -1.31
N LYS A 250 13.84 -6.07 -0.87
CA LYS A 250 14.86 -6.18 0.19
C LYS A 250 16.19 -5.69 -0.32
N GLN A 251 16.88 -4.88 0.49
CA GLN A 251 18.29 -4.58 0.22
C GLN A 251 19.09 -5.85 0.43
N ALA A 252 19.96 -6.18 -0.53
CA ALA A 252 20.94 -7.23 -0.33
C ALA A 252 21.77 -6.90 0.92
N HIS A 253 21.91 -7.87 1.83
CA HIS A 253 22.91 -7.72 2.89
C HIS A 253 24.26 -7.62 2.18
N GLU A 254 24.93 -6.49 2.31
CA GLU A 254 26.38 -6.46 2.12
C GLU A 254 26.96 -7.37 3.22
N THR A 255 27.17 -8.64 2.88
CA THR A 255 28.02 -9.51 3.67
C THR A 255 29.39 -8.86 3.59
N GLY A 256 29.74 -8.12 4.64
CA GLY A 256 31.08 -7.57 4.80
C GLY A 256 32.07 -8.69 4.59
N SER A 257 32.73 -8.64 3.45
CA SER A 257 33.98 -9.39 3.24
C SER A 257 34.97 -8.85 4.26
N CYS A 258 34.98 -9.47 5.44
CA CYS A 258 36.07 -9.37 6.36
C CYS A 258 37.23 -10.14 5.68
N GLY A 259 38.03 -9.41 4.92
CA GLY A 259 39.26 -9.92 4.35
C GLY A 259 40.17 -10.28 5.49
N ASP A 260 40.27 -11.58 5.78
CA ASP A 260 41.41 -12.17 6.45
C ASP A 260 42.65 -11.94 5.58
N SER A 261 43.31 -10.80 5.78
CA SER A 261 44.70 -10.69 5.42
C SER A 261 45.49 -11.40 6.51
N ALA A 262 45.61 -12.71 6.37
CA ALA A 262 46.63 -13.47 7.07
C ALA A 262 48.00 -12.88 6.74
N LEU A 263 48.63 -12.36 7.75
CA LEU A 263 50.07 -12.06 7.76
C LEU A 263 50.79 -13.41 7.76
N ASP A 264 51.37 -13.74 6.62
CA ASP A 264 52.48 -14.68 6.53
C ASP A 264 53.71 -13.94 6.04
N GLY A 265 54.83 -14.10 6.80
CA GLY A 265 56.16 -13.73 6.42
C GLY A 265 56.93 -12.97 7.46
#